data_39c28101817b2fd97ef08343e1211044
#
_entry.id   39c28101817b2fd97ef08343e1211044
#
_cell.length_a   1.000
_cell.length_b   1.000
_cell.length_c   1.000
_cell.angle_alpha   90.00
_cell.angle_beta   90.00
_cell.angle_gamma   90.00
#
_symmetry.space_group_name_H-M   'P 1'
#
loop_
_entity.id
_entity.type
_entity.pdbx_description
1 polymer ?
#
loop_
_entity_poly.entity_id
_entity_poly.type
_entity_poly.pdbx_seq_one_letter_code
_entity_poly.pdbx_strand_id
1 'polypeptide(L)'
;MSILFLICPYIAIICIYLNFYYSKGDQNFDWKYLIYCILLVSLVNSTKVPENDLIWYLEAYERANGISFIAYIPLSGVNIGAPCTDFGYNLYIWIFSNLFNGNTAAFKFVNSIVTYLILGFSIIKFGRKFQLPRHVVLVAITLMLFIPYIFTMSLQTVRQFFSGCILIYLLLDLLYFDSIKSFLKKNGLFILLMFAFHKSSLFFIIFFLCPFLRKNPKDSILLYCGIIVALVGYQFLAKTLLPFLGDEQTSFSSAVQRASADTTFDLGQMSLIKILLICIFILISITYAYLIRPYNKIGQLKHVLNIILITCIFILLNLHQSELSNRFYFYILPFFPFLYILISLKYSRIKEISHLIFFVTIFSWVLYLYYGVWDYNLPVLGVFSPIFLYLM
;
A
#
# COMPACT_ATOMS: atom_id res chain seq x y z
N MET A 1 -16.30 24.79 8.03
CA MET A 1 -15.73 23.61 7.34
C MET A 1 -16.45 22.32 7.69
N SER A 2 -16.68 21.97 8.98
CA SER A 2 -17.32 20.69 9.34
C SER A 2 -18.74 20.56 8.78
N ILE A 3 -19.56 21.62 8.82
CA ILE A 3 -20.91 21.60 8.21
C ILE A 3 -20.82 21.43 6.69
N LEU A 4 -19.90 22.13 6.03
CA LEU A 4 -19.70 21.99 4.59
C LEU A 4 -19.25 20.57 4.21
N PHE A 5 -18.43 19.94 5.06
CA PHE A 5 -18.01 18.54 4.85
C PHE A 5 -19.18 17.56 4.94
N LEU A 6 -20.13 17.79 5.85
CA LEU A 6 -21.32 16.96 5.97
C LEU A 6 -22.26 17.12 4.75
N ILE A 7 -22.35 18.31 4.18
CA ILE A 7 -23.22 18.59 3.03
C ILE A 7 -22.57 18.17 1.72
N CYS A 8 -21.32 18.58 1.49
CA CYS A 8 -20.57 18.29 0.27
C CYS A 8 -19.07 18.14 0.57
N PRO A 9 -18.62 16.93 0.90
CA PRO A 9 -17.25 16.66 1.34
C PRO A 9 -16.20 17.03 0.28
N TYR A 10 -16.50 16.89 -1.01
CA TYR A 10 -15.57 17.26 -2.10
C TYR A 10 -15.29 18.77 -2.11
N ILE A 11 -16.34 19.58 -2.01
CA ILE A 11 -16.20 21.04 -1.94
C ILE A 11 -15.42 21.41 -0.67
N ALA A 12 -15.73 20.77 0.46
CA ALA A 12 -14.99 21.01 1.69
C ALA A 12 -13.50 20.69 1.54
N ILE A 13 -13.13 19.54 0.94
CA ILE A 13 -11.74 19.15 0.70
C ILE A 13 -11.05 20.16 -0.23
N ILE A 14 -11.71 20.59 -1.31
CA ILE A 14 -11.18 21.60 -2.22
C ILE A 14 -10.96 22.91 -1.49
N CYS A 15 -11.94 23.39 -0.72
CA CYS A 15 -11.82 24.61 0.07
C CYS A 15 -10.69 24.53 1.11
N ILE A 16 -10.56 23.39 1.79
CA ILE A 16 -9.48 23.14 2.75
C ILE A 16 -8.13 23.15 2.03
N TYR A 17 -8.01 22.46 0.88
CA TYR A 17 -6.79 22.47 0.08
C TYR A 17 -6.40 23.89 -0.34
N LEU A 18 -7.33 24.66 -0.92
CA LEU A 18 -7.06 26.04 -1.37
C LEU A 18 -6.71 26.95 -0.20
N ASN A 19 -7.44 26.88 0.91
CA ASN A 19 -7.12 27.66 2.10
C ASN A 19 -5.71 27.35 2.62
N PHE A 20 -5.33 26.07 2.67
CA PHE A 20 -4.02 25.68 3.15
C PHE A 20 -2.90 25.97 2.16
N TYR A 21 -3.18 25.95 0.88
CA TYR A 21 -2.24 26.33 -0.15
C TYR A 21 -1.85 27.80 -0.06
N TYR A 22 -2.83 28.69 0.18
CA TYR A 22 -2.62 30.14 0.25
C TYR A 22 -2.21 30.64 1.64
N SER A 23 -2.49 29.90 2.70
CA SER A 23 -2.13 30.31 4.06
C SER A 23 -0.64 30.17 4.34
N LYS A 24 -0.04 31.17 4.98
CA LYS A 24 1.38 31.18 5.38
C LYS A 24 1.63 30.53 6.76
N GLY A 25 0.62 29.99 7.42
CA GLY A 25 0.70 29.58 8.83
C GLY A 25 0.60 28.08 9.09
N ASP A 26 0.89 27.72 10.29
CA ASP A 26 0.68 26.53 11.12
C ASP A 26 0.83 25.13 10.50
N GLN A 27 1.79 24.36 11.04
CA GLN A 27 2.09 22.97 10.67
C GLN A 27 0.98 21.95 11.05
N ASN A 28 0.00 22.37 11.88
CA ASN A 28 -1.09 21.48 12.31
C ASN A 28 -2.17 21.27 11.24
N PHE A 29 -2.14 22.04 10.19
CA PHE A 29 -3.13 21.99 9.12
C PHE A 29 -3.05 20.74 8.24
N ASP A 30 -1.85 20.17 8.06
CA ASP A 30 -1.68 18.95 7.24
C ASP A 30 -2.48 17.77 7.83
N TRP A 31 -2.55 17.71 9.17
CA TRP A 31 -3.36 16.73 9.88
C TRP A 31 -4.86 16.92 9.68
N LYS A 32 -5.34 18.16 9.72
CA LYS A 32 -6.77 18.44 9.48
C LYS A 32 -7.16 18.01 8.07
N TYR A 33 -6.35 18.37 7.08
CA TYR A 33 -6.58 17.94 5.70
C TYR A 33 -6.60 16.42 5.59
N LEU A 34 -5.60 15.74 6.14
CA LEU A 34 -5.51 14.28 6.12
C LEU A 34 -6.75 13.64 6.75
N ILE A 35 -7.19 14.11 7.91
CA ILE A 35 -8.36 13.54 8.62
C ILE A 35 -9.62 13.67 7.77
N TYR A 36 -9.90 14.83 7.17
CA TYR A 36 -11.08 14.99 6.31
C TYR A 36 -11.03 14.07 5.09
N CYS A 37 -9.87 13.95 4.45
CA CYS A 37 -9.69 13.04 3.32
C CYS A 37 -9.90 11.58 3.74
N ILE A 38 -9.31 11.15 4.86
CA ILE A 38 -9.48 9.79 5.38
C ILE A 38 -10.94 9.50 5.72
N LEU A 39 -11.63 10.42 6.39
CA LEU A 39 -13.04 10.24 6.74
C LEU A 39 -13.89 10.05 5.48
N LEU A 40 -13.69 10.87 4.44
CA LEU A 40 -14.42 10.71 3.18
C LEU A 40 -14.18 9.34 2.54
N VAL A 41 -12.89 8.97 2.37
CA VAL A 41 -12.51 7.70 1.76
C VAL A 41 -13.04 6.51 2.56
N SER A 42 -12.99 6.58 3.90
CA SER A 42 -13.49 5.51 4.78
C SER A 42 -15.01 5.38 4.76
N LEU A 43 -15.73 6.50 4.68
CA LEU A 43 -17.19 6.49 4.51
C LEU A 43 -17.57 5.82 3.19
N VAL A 44 -16.91 6.17 2.09
CA VAL A 44 -17.18 5.52 0.79
C VAL A 44 -16.81 4.03 0.86
N ASN A 45 -15.68 3.66 1.44
CA ASN A 45 -15.28 2.26 1.58
C ASN A 45 -16.24 1.44 2.45
N SER A 46 -16.90 2.05 3.43
CA SER A 46 -17.89 1.33 4.27
C SER A 46 -19.08 0.81 3.46
N THR A 47 -19.38 1.44 2.33
CA THR A 47 -20.51 1.09 1.46
C THR A 47 -20.13 0.13 0.33
N LYS A 48 -18.82 -0.24 0.18
CA LYS A 48 -18.40 -1.14 -0.89
C LYS A 48 -19.10 -2.48 -0.82
N VAL A 49 -19.64 -2.90 -1.97
CA VAL A 49 -20.24 -4.24 -2.13
C VAL A 49 -19.12 -5.29 -2.06
N PRO A 50 -19.31 -6.38 -1.33
CA PRO A 50 -18.34 -7.47 -1.27
C PRO A 50 -18.12 -8.08 -2.65
N GLU A 51 -16.86 -8.12 -3.12
CA GLU A 51 -16.47 -8.75 -4.37
C GLU A 51 -15.03 -9.31 -4.26
N ASN A 52 -14.71 -10.30 -5.07
CA ASN A 52 -13.37 -10.93 -5.08
C ASN A 52 -12.92 -11.36 -3.67
N ASP A 53 -11.67 -11.04 -3.31
CA ASP A 53 -11.11 -11.40 -2.00
C ASP A 53 -11.84 -10.77 -0.82
N LEU A 54 -12.54 -9.64 -1.01
CA LEU A 54 -13.30 -8.98 0.06
C LEU A 54 -14.42 -9.88 0.59
N ILE A 55 -15.06 -10.70 -0.25
CA ILE A 55 -16.08 -11.66 0.19
C ILE A 55 -15.49 -12.57 1.28
N TRP A 56 -14.34 -13.16 1.00
CA TRP A 56 -13.66 -14.07 1.91
C TRP A 56 -13.22 -13.41 3.22
N TYR A 57 -12.77 -12.16 3.15
CA TYR A 57 -12.41 -11.41 4.34
C TYR A 57 -13.60 -11.11 5.24
N LEU A 58 -14.76 -10.77 4.65
CA LEU A 58 -15.97 -10.48 5.41
C LEU A 58 -16.60 -11.74 5.99
N GLU A 59 -16.61 -12.85 5.25
CA GLU A 59 -17.05 -14.14 5.81
C GLU A 59 -16.18 -14.59 6.99
N ALA A 60 -14.84 -14.44 6.89
CA ALA A 60 -13.96 -14.76 8.00
C ALA A 60 -14.22 -13.84 9.20
N TYR A 61 -14.52 -12.57 8.94
CA TYR A 61 -14.89 -11.59 9.94
C TYR A 61 -16.20 -11.94 10.66
N GLU A 62 -17.24 -12.32 9.93
CA GLU A 62 -18.53 -12.74 10.49
C GLU A 62 -18.38 -14.01 11.32
N ARG A 63 -17.61 -15.00 10.84
CA ARG A 63 -17.32 -16.24 11.58
C ARG A 63 -16.57 -16.02 12.89
N ALA A 64 -15.82 -14.93 13.02
CA ALA A 64 -15.07 -14.59 14.23
C ALA A 64 -15.95 -14.01 15.35
N ASN A 65 -17.18 -13.58 15.03
CA ASN A 65 -18.05 -12.91 15.97
C ASN A 65 -18.59 -13.87 17.05
N GLY A 66 -18.51 -13.46 18.31
CA GLY A 66 -19.08 -14.19 19.44
C GLY A 66 -18.35 -15.47 19.85
N ILE A 67 -17.19 -15.78 19.25
CA ILE A 67 -16.43 -16.98 19.59
C ILE A 67 -15.04 -16.62 20.15
N SER A 68 -14.44 -17.54 20.89
CA SER A 68 -13.08 -17.35 21.40
C SER A 68 -12.05 -17.34 20.24
N PHE A 69 -10.91 -16.68 20.43
CA PHE A 69 -9.86 -16.63 19.41
C PHE A 69 -9.34 -18.02 19.04
N ILE A 70 -9.19 -18.92 20.00
CA ILE A 70 -8.73 -20.30 19.76
C ILE A 70 -9.73 -21.07 18.89
N ALA A 71 -11.02 -20.92 19.14
CA ALA A 71 -12.08 -21.53 18.34
C ALA A 71 -12.17 -20.93 16.93
N TYR A 72 -11.78 -19.65 16.77
CA TYR A 72 -11.79 -18.96 15.47
C TYR A 72 -10.65 -19.43 14.55
N ILE A 73 -9.45 -19.73 15.06
CA ILE A 73 -8.27 -20.06 14.23
C ILE A 73 -8.58 -21.11 13.14
N PRO A 74 -9.21 -22.25 13.45
CA PRO A 74 -9.53 -23.27 12.42
C PRO A 74 -10.51 -22.76 11.36
N LEU A 75 -11.35 -21.77 11.69
CA LEU A 75 -12.39 -21.21 10.85
C LEU A 75 -11.92 -19.99 10.05
N SER A 76 -10.68 -19.54 10.26
CA SER A 76 -10.15 -18.29 9.68
C SER A 76 -9.81 -18.39 8.20
N GLY A 77 -9.83 -19.59 7.61
CA GLY A 77 -9.50 -19.83 6.21
C GLY A 77 -10.65 -19.52 5.24
N VAL A 78 -10.28 -19.32 3.99
CA VAL A 78 -11.22 -19.15 2.87
C VAL A 78 -11.98 -20.45 2.62
N ASN A 79 -11.28 -21.59 2.66
CA ASN A 79 -11.86 -22.91 2.52
C ASN A 79 -11.97 -23.59 3.88
N ILE A 80 -13.09 -24.26 4.13
CA ILE A 80 -13.27 -25.09 5.33
C ILE A 80 -12.16 -26.14 5.35
N GLY A 81 -11.34 -26.11 6.40
CA GLY A 81 -10.20 -27.04 6.57
C GLY A 81 -8.81 -26.49 6.26
N ALA A 82 -8.69 -25.30 5.68
CA ALA A 82 -7.40 -24.63 5.45
C ALA A 82 -7.32 -23.28 6.20
N PRO A 83 -6.94 -23.26 7.48
CA PRO A 83 -6.91 -22.03 8.27
C PRO A 83 -5.93 -21.02 7.68
N CYS A 84 -6.28 -19.73 7.81
CA CYS A 84 -5.39 -18.64 7.42
C CYS A 84 -4.14 -18.66 8.32
N THR A 85 -2.97 -18.69 7.70
CA THR A 85 -1.70 -18.82 8.41
C THR A 85 -1.11 -17.46 8.85
N ASP A 86 -1.79 -16.34 8.54
CA ASP A 86 -1.36 -14.98 8.89
C ASP A 86 -1.92 -14.60 10.27
N PHE A 87 -1.17 -14.94 11.33
CA PHE A 87 -1.61 -14.79 12.73
C PHE A 87 -2.06 -13.37 13.09
N GLY A 88 -1.29 -12.36 12.70
CA GLY A 88 -1.62 -10.96 13.00
C GLY A 88 -2.91 -10.51 12.34
N TYR A 89 -3.16 -10.97 11.12
CA TYR A 89 -4.42 -10.73 10.45
C TYR A 89 -5.60 -11.42 11.15
N ASN A 90 -5.44 -12.69 11.53
CA ASN A 90 -6.49 -13.41 12.26
C ASN A 90 -6.85 -12.73 13.58
N LEU A 91 -5.85 -12.28 14.33
CA LEU A 91 -6.05 -11.54 15.57
C LEU A 91 -6.78 -10.21 15.32
N TYR A 92 -6.38 -9.48 14.28
CA TYR A 92 -7.00 -8.22 13.86
C TYR A 92 -8.49 -8.43 13.52
N ILE A 93 -8.81 -9.41 12.69
CA ILE A 93 -10.18 -9.75 12.30
C ILE A 93 -11.01 -10.11 13.53
N TRP A 94 -10.49 -10.98 14.40
CA TRP A 94 -11.19 -11.42 15.61
C TRP A 94 -11.49 -10.25 16.59
N ILE A 95 -10.51 -9.39 16.83
CA ILE A 95 -10.69 -8.21 17.72
C ILE A 95 -11.80 -7.32 17.18
N PHE A 96 -11.73 -6.94 15.89
CA PHE A 96 -12.70 -5.99 15.33
C PHE A 96 -14.07 -6.60 15.12
N SER A 97 -14.17 -7.90 14.83
CA SER A 97 -15.45 -8.60 14.72
C SER A 97 -16.20 -8.59 16.06
N ASN A 98 -15.51 -8.91 17.14
CA ASN A 98 -16.14 -8.89 18.47
C ASN A 98 -16.41 -7.46 18.96
N LEU A 99 -15.56 -6.49 18.61
CA LEU A 99 -15.75 -5.09 18.99
C LEU A 99 -16.98 -4.47 18.31
N PHE A 100 -17.24 -4.83 17.06
CA PHE A 100 -18.35 -4.28 16.26
C PHE A 100 -19.51 -5.26 16.03
N ASN A 101 -19.57 -6.34 16.81
CA ASN A 101 -20.63 -7.34 16.72
C ASN A 101 -20.85 -7.87 15.29
N GLY A 102 -19.79 -8.13 14.56
CA GLY A 102 -19.86 -8.64 13.19
C GLY A 102 -20.30 -7.61 12.13
N ASN A 103 -20.42 -6.33 12.47
CA ASN A 103 -20.83 -5.30 11.51
C ASN A 103 -19.74 -5.06 10.44
N THR A 104 -19.99 -5.54 9.22
CA THR A 104 -19.04 -5.49 8.10
C THR A 104 -18.79 -4.06 7.58
N ALA A 105 -19.78 -3.17 7.66
CA ALA A 105 -19.60 -1.76 7.28
C ALA A 105 -18.66 -1.04 8.25
N ALA A 106 -18.83 -1.28 9.56
CA ALA A 106 -17.92 -0.76 10.58
C ALA A 106 -16.48 -1.28 10.39
N PHE A 107 -16.34 -2.57 10.05
CA PHE A 107 -15.02 -3.13 9.74
C PHE A 107 -14.36 -2.44 8.54
N LYS A 108 -15.07 -2.32 7.41
CA LYS A 108 -14.56 -1.64 6.20
C LYS A 108 -14.16 -0.19 6.49
N PHE A 109 -14.98 0.52 7.27
CA PHE A 109 -14.71 1.90 7.70
C PHE A 109 -13.43 2.00 8.53
N VAL A 110 -13.32 1.22 9.59
CA VAL A 110 -12.16 1.28 10.51
C VAL A 110 -10.89 0.76 9.85
N ASN A 111 -10.96 -0.31 9.06
CA ASN A 111 -9.81 -0.80 8.29
C ASN A 111 -9.24 0.29 7.38
N SER A 112 -10.11 1.04 6.71
CA SER A 112 -9.70 2.17 5.87
C SER A 112 -9.06 3.29 6.68
N ILE A 113 -9.63 3.66 7.83
CA ILE A 113 -9.03 4.66 8.73
C ILE A 113 -7.62 4.23 9.13
N VAL A 114 -7.44 3.02 9.63
CA VAL A 114 -6.15 2.54 10.14
C VAL A 114 -5.09 2.52 9.05
N THR A 115 -5.41 1.94 7.89
CA THR A 115 -4.44 1.84 6.78
C THR A 115 -4.04 3.20 6.23
N TYR A 116 -5.01 4.08 6.00
CA TYR A 116 -4.72 5.42 5.47
C TYR A 116 -4.10 6.37 6.50
N LEU A 117 -4.34 6.17 7.82
CA LEU A 117 -3.59 6.88 8.85
C LEU A 117 -2.10 6.52 8.83
N ILE A 118 -1.75 5.25 8.68
CA ILE A 118 -0.34 4.81 8.58
C ILE A 118 0.33 5.48 7.38
N LEU A 119 -0.32 5.46 6.21
CA LEU A 119 0.20 6.06 4.99
C LEU A 119 0.31 7.59 5.10
N GLY A 120 -0.75 8.24 5.56
CA GLY A 120 -0.77 9.70 5.70
C GLY A 120 0.23 10.21 6.74
N PHE A 121 0.36 9.51 7.87
CA PHE A 121 1.41 9.78 8.86
C PHE A 121 2.80 9.70 8.24
N SER A 122 3.04 8.68 7.43
CA SER A 122 4.32 8.48 6.74
C SER A 122 4.65 9.66 5.82
N ILE A 123 3.67 10.16 5.04
CA ILE A 123 3.83 11.33 4.16
C ILE A 123 4.14 12.58 4.96
N ILE A 124 3.36 12.88 6.00
CA ILE A 124 3.54 14.09 6.82
C ILE A 124 4.91 14.05 7.50
N LYS A 125 5.28 12.91 8.10
CA LYS A 125 6.59 12.72 8.72
C LYS A 125 7.73 12.95 7.73
N PHE A 126 7.62 12.37 6.54
CA PHE A 126 8.59 12.57 5.47
C PHE A 126 8.67 14.03 5.03
N GLY A 127 7.53 14.67 4.80
CA GLY A 127 7.44 16.08 4.43
C GLY A 127 8.13 17.00 5.44
N ARG A 128 7.92 16.76 6.73
CA ARG A 128 8.57 17.52 7.81
C ARG A 128 10.08 17.32 7.84
N LYS A 129 10.55 16.08 7.69
CA LYS A 129 11.99 15.79 7.70
C LYS A 129 12.72 16.52 6.58
N PHE A 130 12.16 16.51 5.38
CA PHE A 130 12.79 17.12 4.21
C PHE A 130 12.37 18.57 4.00
N GLN A 131 11.64 19.18 4.95
CA GLN A 131 11.15 20.56 4.88
C GLN A 131 10.44 20.85 3.56
N LEU A 132 9.61 19.89 3.11
CA LEU A 132 8.91 20.01 1.85
C LEU A 132 7.92 21.17 1.85
N PRO A 133 7.74 21.85 0.72
CA PRO A 133 6.69 22.81 0.57
C PRO A 133 5.32 22.16 0.86
N ARG A 134 4.46 22.89 1.56
CA ARG A 134 3.17 22.38 2.03
C ARG A 134 2.31 21.82 0.91
N HIS A 135 2.23 22.52 -0.22
CA HIS A 135 1.46 22.06 -1.37
C HIS A 135 1.91 20.67 -1.88
N VAL A 136 3.20 20.35 -1.77
CA VAL A 136 3.72 19.02 -2.13
C VAL A 136 3.18 17.95 -1.19
N VAL A 137 3.14 18.22 0.12
CA VAL A 137 2.60 17.28 1.11
C VAL A 137 1.09 17.07 0.90
N LEU A 138 0.33 18.15 0.68
CA LEU A 138 -1.11 18.06 0.43
C LEU A 138 -1.43 17.25 -0.84
N VAL A 139 -0.72 17.50 -1.93
CA VAL A 139 -0.91 16.74 -3.19
C VAL A 139 -0.50 15.27 -3.00
N ALA A 140 0.56 14.98 -2.27
CA ALA A 140 0.96 13.61 -1.98
C ALA A 140 -0.11 12.86 -1.17
N ILE A 141 -0.72 13.52 -0.17
CA ILE A 141 -1.88 12.98 0.56
C ILE A 141 -3.05 12.72 -0.39
N THR A 142 -3.35 13.67 -1.28
CA THR A 142 -4.43 13.52 -2.26
C THR A 142 -4.18 12.33 -3.18
N LEU A 143 -2.98 12.21 -3.74
CA LEU A 143 -2.62 11.08 -4.59
C LEU A 143 -2.74 9.75 -3.84
N MET A 144 -2.32 9.70 -2.58
CA MET A 144 -2.39 8.48 -1.77
C MET A 144 -3.83 8.00 -1.55
N LEU A 145 -4.75 8.92 -1.33
CA LEU A 145 -6.11 8.61 -0.91
C LEU A 145 -7.09 8.49 -2.08
N PHE A 146 -6.87 9.26 -3.14
CA PHE A 146 -7.84 9.43 -4.22
C PHE A 146 -7.39 8.84 -5.58
N ILE A 147 -6.24 8.18 -5.68
CA ILE A 147 -5.96 7.37 -6.87
C ILE A 147 -6.91 6.16 -6.85
N PRO A 148 -7.80 5.98 -7.85
CA PRO A 148 -8.83 4.95 -7.83
C PRO A 148 -8.28 3.55 -7.59
N TYR A 149 -7.14 3.23 -8.17
CA TYR A 149 -6.54 1.91 -8.03
C TYR A 149 -6.03 1.64 -6.60
N ILE A 150 -5.38 2.63 -5.94
CA ILE A 150 -4.95 2.50 -4.53
C ILE A 150 -6.17 2.34 -3.64
N PHE A 151 -7.20 3.15 -3.89
CA PHE A 151 -8.45 3.13 -3.16
C PHE A 151 -9.14 1.76 -3.23
N THR A 152 -9.30 1.21 -4.43
CA THR A 152 -9.93 -0.10 -4.63
C THR A 152 -9.14 -1.21 -3.94
N MET A 153 -7.82 -1.22 -4.06
CA MET A 153 -6.96 -2.26 -3.48
C MET A 153 -6.96 -2.27 -1.95
N SER A 154 -7.28 -1.15 -1.29
CA SER A 154 -7.32 -1.06 0.17
C SER A 154 -8.30 -2.04 0.83
N LEU A 155 -9.36 -2.42 0.12
CA LEU A 155 -10.35 -3.40 0.56
C LEU A 155 -10.26 -4.75 -0.18
N GLN A 156 -9.84 -4.77 -1.44
CA GLN A 156 -9.70 -6.03 -2.18
C GLN A 156 -8.55 -6.89 -1.66
N THR A 157 -7.49 -6.28 -1.11
CA THR A 157 -6.30 -7.00 -0.63
C THR A 157 -5.96 -6.64 0.81
N VAL A 158 -6.94 -6.70 1.71
CA VAL A 158 -6.84 -6.17 3.10
C VAL A 158 -5.52 -6.54 3.80
N ARG A 159 -5.16 -7.83 3.84
CA ARG A 159 -3.94 -8.32 4.51
C ARG A 159 -2.69 -7.73 3.90
N GLN A 160 -2.62 -7.78 2.59
CA GLN A 160 -1.45 -7.37 1.83
C GLN A 160 -1.32 -5.84 1.80
N PHE A 161 -2.44 -5.14 1.64
CA PHE A 161 -2.46 -3.67 1.65
C PHE A 161 -2.04 -3.13 3.02
N PHE A 162 -2.54 -3.72 4.12
CA PHE A 162 -2.12 -3.35 5.47
C PHE A 162 -0.61 -3.55 5.67
N SER A 163 -0.09 -4.72 5.29
CA SER A 163 1.35 -5.01 5.33
C SER A 163 2.14 -4.02 4.45
N GLY A 164 1.63 -3.66 3.27
CA GLY A 164 2.19 -2.64 2.38
C GLY A 164 2.24 -1.25 3.01
N CYS A 165 1.20 -0.85 3.75
CA CYS A 165 1.20 0.42 4.49
C CYS A 165 2.31 0.47 5.54
N ILE A 166 2.50 -0.61 6.28
CA ILE A 166 3.61 -0.73 7.25
C ILE A 166 4.95 -0.71 6.52
N LEU A 167 5.08 -1.40 5.38
CA LEU A 167 6.29 -1.38 4.57
C LEU A 167 6.67 0.05 4.17
N ILE A 168 5.71 0.84 3.66
CA ILE A 168 5.95 2.24 3.30
C ILE A 168 6.42 3.05 4.51
N TYR A 169 5.76 2.89 5.65
CA TYR A 169 6.20 3.52 6.89
C TYR A 169 7.65 3.16 7.23
N LEU A 170 8.01 1.88 7.17
CA LEU A 170 9.34 1.38 7.48
C LEU A 170 10.40 1.89 6.48
N LEU A 171 10.10 1.89 5.18
CA LEU A 171 11.00 2.42 4.15
C LEU A 171 11.30 3.90 4.37
N LEU A 172 10.29 4.68 4.72
CA LEU A 172 10.47 6.11 4.99
C LEU A 172 11.13 6.35 6.35
N ASP A 173 10.83 5.53 7.37
CA ASP A 173 11.48 5.64 8.67
C ASP A 173 12.96 5.25 8.59
N LEU A 174 13.33 4.31 7.72
CA LEU A 174 14.74 3.95 7.47
C LEU A 174 15.61 5.16 7.12
N LEU A 175 15.05 6.19 6.50
CA LEU A 175 15.73 7.44 6.16
C LEU A 175 16.16 8.27 7.38
N TYR A 176 15.65 7.94 8.59
CA TYR A 176 15.99 8.64 9.83
C TYR A 176 17.15 8.01 10.60
N PHE A 177 17.64 6.85 10.18
CA PHE A 177 18.63 6.08 10.93
C PHE A 177 19.95 5.93 10.17
N ASP A 178 21.06 6.16 10.87
CA ASP A 178 22.40 5.98 10.31
C ASP A 178 22.83 4.52 10.33
N SER A 179 22.27 3.72 11.24
CA SER A 179 22.56 2.29 11.34
C SER A 179 21.30 1.42 11.29
N ILE A 180 21.45 0.23 10.71
CA ILE A 180 20.38 -0.77 10.68
C ILE A 180 20.04 -1.23 12.10
N LYS A 181 21.03 -1.32 12.99
CA LYS A 181 20.81 -1.75 14.39
C LYS A 181 19.87 -0.80 15.12
N SER A 182 20.09 0.53 15.01
CA SER A 182 19.19 1.52 15.62
C SER A 182 17.81 1.52 14.99
N PHE A 183 17.72 1.32 13.68
CA PHE A 183 16.44 1.16 12.98
C PHE A 183 15.66 -0.07 13.49
N LEU A 184 16.31 -1.24 13.55
CA LEU A 184 15.68 -2.46 14.04
C LEU A 184 15.25 -2.37 15.50
N LYS A 185 16.07 -1.76 16.36
CA LYS A 185 15.71 -1.55 17.78
C LYS A 185 14.41 -0.74 17.93
N LYS A 186 14.19 0.26 17.07
CA LYS A 186 12.98 1.09 17.13
C LYS A 186 11.79 0.45 16.41
N ASN A 187 12.03 -0.19 15.28
CA ASN A 187 10.98 -0.61 14.37
C ASN A 187 10.75 -2.14 14.35
N GLY A 188 11.42 -2.90 15.21
CA GLY A 188 11.31 -4.37 15.23
C GLY A 188 9.87 -4.86 15.38
N LEU A 189 9.06 -4.20 16.22
CA LEU A 189 7.64 -4.53 16.38
C LEU A 189 6.85 -4.31 15.08
N PHE A 190 7.10 -3.22 14.35
CA PHE A 190 6.42 -2.97 13.08
C PHE A 190 6.84 -3.97 11.99
N ILE A 191 8.10 -4.41 12.00
CA ILE A 191 8.60 -5.46 11.09
C ILE A 191 7.91 -6.79 11.39
N LEU A 192 7.79 -7.16 12.66
CA LEU A 192 7.07 -8.37 13.09
C LEU A 192 5.58 -8.26 12.74
N LEU A 193 4.96 -7.11 12.96
CA LEU A 193 3.57 -6.87 12.62
C LEU A 193 3.33 -6.98 11.11
N MET A 194 4.20 -6.39 10.29
CA MET A 194 4.14 -6.49 8.83
C MET A 194 4.15 -7.95 8.36
N PHE A 195 5.06 -8.76 8.92
CA PHE A 195 5.16 -10.19 8.63
C PHE A 195 3.93 -10.98 9.14
N ALA A 196 3.46 -10.66 10.34
CA ALA A 196 2.30 -11.32 10.92
C ALA A 196 1.00 -11.07 10.14
N PHE A 197 0.89 -9.92 9.46
CA PHE A 197 -0.24 -9.62 8.59
C PHE A 197 -0.15 -10.29 7.23
N HIS A 198 1.06 -10.45 6.68
CA HIS A 198 1.24 -11.13 5.40
C HIS A 198 2.66 -11.67 5.23
N LYS A 199 2.77 -12.98 5.14
CA LYS A 199 4.07 -13.70 5.09
C LYS A 199 4.96 -13.31 3.90
N SER A 200 4.39 -12.90 2.76
CA SER A 200 5.19 -12.47 1.61
C SER A 200 6.05 -11.24 1.89
N SER A 201 5.76 -10.49 2.97
CA SER A 201 6.58 -9.38 3.43
C SER A 201 7.98 -9.79 3.92
N LEU A 202 8.22 -11.09 4.16
CA LEU A 202 9.55 -11.62 4.49
C LEU A 202 10.60 -11.23 3.44
N PHE A 203 10.20 -11.17 2.18
CA PHE A 203 11.03 -10.68 1.09
C PHE A 203 11.65 -9.31 1.41
N PHE A 204 10.85 -8.37 1.91
CA PHE A 204 11.33 -7.02 2.24
C PHE A 204 12.19 -7.01 3.50
N ILE A 205 11.92 -7.86 4.48
CA ILE A 205 12.70 -7.96 5.72
C ILE A 205 14.14 -8.33 5.39
N ILE A 206 14.35 -9.27 4.47
CA ILE A 206 15.70 -9.66 4.01
C ILE A 206 16.45 -8.44 3.43
N PHE A 207 15.78 -7.63 2.61
CA PHE A 207 16.43 -6.45 2.02
C PHE A 207 16.67 -5.31 3.03
N PHE A 208 15.84 -5.17 4.06
CA PHE A 208 16.12 -4.24 5.16
C PHE A 208 17.43 -4.57 5.88
N LEU A 209 17.71 -5.86 6.03
CA LEU A 209 18.92 -6.34 6.70
C LEU A 209 20.17 -6.26 5.83
N CYS A 210 20.05 -5.99 4.53
CA CYS A 210 21.16 -5.98 3.60
C CYS A 210 21.87 -4.60 3.54
N PRO A 211 23.01 -4.40 4.21
CA PRO A 211 23.70 -3.10 4.24
C PRO A 211 24.29 -2.71 2.88
N PHE A 212 24.53 -3.67 1.99
CA PHE A 212 25.08 -3.42 0.66
C PHE A 212 24.14 -2.61 -0.23
N LEU A 213 22.83 -2.64 0.03
CA LEU A 213 21.84 -1.84 -0.70
C LEU A 213 21.96 -0.33 -0.45
N ARG A 214 22.82 0.10 0.49
CA ARG A 214 23.16 1.52 0.69
C ARG A 214 24.19 2.04 -0.32
N LYS A 215 24.88 1.14 -1.00
CA LYS A 215 25.89 1.50 -2.02
C LYS A 215 25.24 1.88 -3.34
N ASN A 216 25.98 2.57 -4.19
CA ASN A 216 25.52 2.80 -5.56
C ASN A 216 25.44 1.47 -6.32
N PRO A 217 24.50 1.30 -7.25
CA PRO A 217 24.45 0.12 -8.11
C PRO A 217 25.79 -0.17 -8.83
N LYS A 218 26.52 0.86 -9.25
CA LYS A 218 27.87 0.70 -9.85
C LYS A 218 28.86 -0.05 -8.96
N ASP A 219 28.83 0.28 -7.64
CA ASP A 219 29.78 -0.29 -6.68
C ASP A 219 29.32 -1.67 -6.20
N SER A 220 28.17 -2.11 -6.61
CA SER A 220 27.50 -3.33 -6.16
C SER A 220 26.96 -4.19 -7.31
N ILE A 221 27.52 -4.03 -8.51
CA ILE A 221 26.99 -4.71 -9.72
C ILE A 221 26.94 -6.23 -9.55
N LEU A 222 27.97 -6.83 -8.92
CA LEU A 222 28.01 -8.26 -8.64
C LEU A 222 26.89 -8.69 -7.68
N LEU A 223 26.55 -7.84 -6.70
CA LEU A 223 25.43 -8.11 -5.80
C LEU A 223 24.10 -8.07 -6.56
N TYR A 224 23.89 -7.09 -7.43
CA TYR A 224 22.68 -7.02 -8.26
C TYR A 224 22.58 -8.19 -9.21
N CYS A 225 23.68 -8.58 -9.84
CA CYS A 225 23.74 -9.80 -10.67
C CYS A 225 23.40 -11.04 -9.83
N GLY A 226 23.96 -11.17 -8.64
CA GLY A 226 23.66 -12.25 -7.71
C GLY A 226 22.19 -12.28 -7.28
N ILE A 227 21.61 -11.12 -6.98
CA ILE A 227 20.18 -11.02 -6.67
C ILE A 227 19.32 -11.42 -7.87
N ILE A 228 19.64 -10.96 -9.07
CA ILE A 228 18.91 -11.30 -10.29
C ILE A 228 19.00 -12.81 -10.53
N VAL A 229 20.19 -13.39 -10.42
CA VAL A 229 20.39 -14.85 -10.56
C VAL A 229 19.57 -15.62 -9.51
N ALA A 230 19.56 -15.16 -8.26
CA ALA A 230 18.75 -15.77 -7.20
C ALA A 230 17.26 -15.65 -7.48
N LEU A 231 16.80 -14.50 -7.99
CA LEU A 231 15.40 -14.23 -8.32
C LEU A 231 14.92 -15.04 -9.55
N VAL A 232 15.80 -15.32 -10.49
CA VAL A 232 15.50 -16.23 -11.61
C VAL A 232 15.63 -17.70 -11.17
N GLY A 233 16.68 -18.00 -10.39
CA GLY A 233 16.98 -19.35 -9.93
C GLY A 233 15.95 -19.90 -8.94
N TYR A 234 15.19 -19.05 -8.23
CA TYR A 234 14.24 -19.56 -7.24
C TYR A 234 13.14 -20.44 -7.88
N GLN A 235 12.73 -20.16 -9.11
CA GLN A 235 11.75 -20.96 -9.83
C GLN A 235 12.30 -22.35 -10.17
N PHE A 236 13.57 -22.41 -10.61
CA PHE A 236 14.25 -23.65 -10.85
C PHE A 236 14.36 -24.47 -9.56
N LEU A 237 14.74 -23.82 -8.45
CA LEU A 237 14.76 -24.43 -7.12
C LEU A 237 13.38 -24.93 -6.69
N ALA A 238 12.32 -24.14 -6.92
CA ALA A 238 10.95 -24.53 -6.59
C ALA A 238 10.54 -25.80 -7.38
N LYS A 239 10.79 -25.84 -8.69
CA LYS A 239 10.52 -27.01 -9.51
C LYS A 239 11.30 -28.26 -9.06
N THR A 240 12.55 -28.07 -8.64
CA THR A 240 13.41 -29.16 -8.15
C THR A 240 12.97 -29.66 -6.78
N LEU A 241 12.47 -28.79 -5.91
CA LEU A 241 12.03 -29.15 -4.56
C LEU A 241 10.63 -29.78 -4.54
N LEU A 242 9.79 -29.48 -5.52
CA LEU A 242 8.40 -29.95 -5.56
C LEU A 242 8.26 -31.48 -5.39
N PRO A 243 9.06 -32.35 -6.07
CA PRO A 243 8.97 -33.79 -5.92
C PRO A 243 9.31 -34.32 -4.52
N PHE A 244 10.09 -33.53 -3.74
CA PHE A 244 10.53 -33.92 -2.40
C PHE A 244 9.55 -33.50 -1.28
N LEU A 245 8.55 -32.65 -1.60
CA LEU A 245 7.64 -32.12 -0.62
C LEU A 245 6.43 -33.01 -0.34
N GLY A 246 6.24 -34.05 -1.11
CA GLY A 246 5.09 -34.96 -0.99
C GLY A 246 3.74 -34.26 -1.22
N ASP A 247 2.66 -35.03 -1.06
CA ASP A 247 1.29 -34.55 -1.22
C ASP A 247 0.75 -33.80 0.03
N GLU A 248 1.56 -33.59 1.05
CA GLU A 248 1.14 -32.86 2.24
C GLU A 248 0.83 -31.40 1.89
N GLN A 249 -0.43 -31.01 2.08
CA GLN A 249 -0.90 -29.64 1.86
C GLN A 249 -0.41 -28.69 2.98
N THR A 250 0.88 -28.52 3.08
CA THR A 250 1.45 -27.50 3.96
C THR A 250 1.44 -26.14 3.27
N SER A 251 1.47 -25.09 4.05
CA SER A 251 1.58 -23.72 3.49
C SER A 251 2.86 -23.52 2.67
N PHE A 252 3.90 -24.32 2.95
CA PHE A 252 5.16 -24.31 2.21
C PHE A 252 5.02 -25.05 0.87
N SER A 253 4.44 -26.26 0.85
CA SER A 253 4.21 -27.01 -0.39
C SER A 253 3.30 -26.26 -1.35
N SER A 254 2.24 -25.63 -0.86
CA SER A 254 1.36 -24.79 -1.69
C SER A 254 2.06 -23.54 -2.24
N ALA A 255 3.00 -22.96 -1.50
CA ALA A 255 3.81 -21.84 -2.00
C ALA A 255 4.79 -22.29 -3.09
N VAL A 256 5.42 -23.47 -2.90
CA VAL A 256 6.34 -24.06 -3.90
C VAL A 256 5.57 -24.49 -5.15
N GLN A 257 4.38 -25.10 -5.01
CA GLN A 257 3.51 -25.44 -6.13
C GLN A 257 3.16 -24.20 -6.97
N ARG A 258 2.74 -23.10 -6.32
CA ARG A 258 2.46 -21.84 -7.04
C ARG A 258 3.69 -21.25 -7.71
N ALA A 259 4.87 -21.35 -7.08
CA ALA A 259 6.12 -20.88 -7.65
C ALA A 259 6.61 -21.72 -8.83
N SER A 260 6.26 -23.02 -8.86
CA SER A 260 6.64 -23.95 -9.93
C SER A 260 5.61 -24.06 -11.05
N ALA A 261 4.39 -23.54 -10.86
CA ALA A 261 3.32 -23.63 -11.85
C ALA A 261 3.70 -22.91 -13.15
N ASP A 262 3.73 -23.67 -14.25
CA ASP A 262 3.84 -23.10 -15.60
C ASP A 262 2.46 -22.53 -15.99
N THR A 263 2.17 -21.35 -15.49
CA THR A 263 1.02 -20.60 -15.98
C THR A 263 1.38 -20.07 -17.36
N THR A 264 0.58 -20.43 -18.35
CA THR A 264 0.67 -19.84 -19.69
C THR A 264 0.64 -18.33 -19.54
N PHE A 265 1.58 -17.66 -20.19
CA PHE A 265 1.75 -16.21 -20.13
C PHE A 265 0.49 -15.53 -20.65
N ASP A 266 -0.39 -15.16 -19.74
CA ASP A 266 -1.56 -14.37 -20.04
C ASP A 266 -1.27 -12.89 -19.71
N LEU A 267 -0.81 -12.16 -20.72
CA LEU A 267 -0.61 -10.70 -20.64
C LEU A 267 -1.88 -9.96 -20.18
N GLY A 268 -3.06 -10.56 -20.35
CA GLY A 268 -4.33 -9.98 -19.96
C GLY A 268 -4.49 -9.76 -18.45
N GLN A 269 -3.79 -10.54 -17.63
CA GLN A 269 -3.87 -10.40 -16.17
C GLN A 269 -2.97 -9.28 -15.61
N MET A 270 -1.88 -8.95 -16.32
CA MET A 270 -1.09 -7.78 -15.97
C MET A 270 -1.24 -6.72 -17.04
N SER A 271 -2.08 -5.72 -16.81
CA SER A 271 -2.36 -4.68 -17.79
C SER A 271 -1.07 -3.96 -18.20
N LEU A 272 -0.99 -3.56 -19.47
CA LEU A 272 0.12 -2.78 -20.04
C LEU A 272 0.44 -1.54 -19.18
N ILE A 273 -0.59 -0.94 -18.59
CA ILE A 273 -0.47 0.22 -17.70
C ILE A 273 0.35 -0.13 -16.45
N LYS A 274 0.14 -1.30 -15.83
CA LYS A 274 0.92 -1.72 -14.65
C LYS A 274 2.39 -1.90 -15.00
N ILE A 275 2.67 -2.54 -16.15
CA ILE A 275 4.05 -2.74 -16.63
C ILE A 275 4.71 -1.38 -16.90
N LEU A 276 4.00 -0.46 -17.57
CA LEU A 276 4.49 0.90 -17.84
C LEU A 276 4.83 1.64 -16.53
N LEU A 277 3.96 1.58 -15.52
CA LEU A 277 4.18 2.19 -14.21
C LEU A 277 5.42 1.60 -13.52
N ILE A 278 5.62 0.29 -13.58
CA ILE A 278 6.82 -0.36 -13.04
C ILE A 278 8.08 0.15 -13.75
N CYS A 279 8.05 0.25 -15.08
CA CYS A 279 9.16 0.81 -15.87
C CYS A 279 9.46 2.26 -15.49
N ILE A 280 8.42 3.07 -15.27
CA ILE A 280 8.57 4.46 -14.79
C ILE A 280 9.23 4.49 -13.41
N PHE A 281 8.83 3.62 -12.48
CA PHE A 281 9.49 3.49 -11.17
C PHE A 281 10.97 3.16 -11.30
N ILE A 282 11.31 2.19 -12.15
CA ILE A 282 12.70 1.80 -12.43
C ILE A 282 13.47 3.00 -12.96
N LEU A 283 12.94 3.67 -13.97
CA LEU A 283 13.59 4.81 -14.60
C LEU A 283 13.85 5.94 -13.61
N ILE A 284 12.84 6.30 -12.81
CA ILE A 284 12.97 7.35 -11.79
C ILE A 284 13.98 6.93 -10.73
N SER A 285 13.92 5.69 -10.24
CA SER A 285 14.86 5.19 -9.22
C SER A 285 16.30 5.22 -9.71
N ILE A 286 16.55 4.80 -10.94
CA ILE A 286 17.88 4.85 -11.58
C ILE A 286 18.31 6.30 -11.77
N THR A 287 17.46 7.15 -12.33
CA THR A 287 17.76 8.56 -12.57
C THR A 287 18.11 9.29 -11.27
N TYR A 288 17.34 9.03 -10.21
CA TYR A 288 17.57 9.61 -8.90
C TYR A 288 18.90 9.12 -8.28
N ALA A 289 19.17 7.82 -8.38
CA ALA A 289 20.42 7.24 -7.87
C ALA A 289 21.66 7.78 -8.56
N TYR A 290 21.58 8.11 -9.87
CA TYR A 290 22.72 8.54 -10.68
C TYR A 290 22.89 10.05 -10.83
N LEU A 291 21.80 10.82 -10.93
CA LEU A 291 21.87 12.24 -11.28
C LEU A 291 21.85 13.17 -10.06
N ILE A 292 21.39 12.72 -8.90
CA ILE A 292 21.31 13.55 -7.70
C ILE A 292 22.54 13.30 -6.82
N ARG A 293 23.71 13.60 -7.36
CA ARG A 293 25.00 13.51 -6.67
C ARG A 293 25.17 14.40 -5.41
N PRO A 294 24.55 15.57 -5.23
CA PRO A 294 24.87 16.38 -4.05
C PRO A 294 24.03 16.07 -2.81
N TYR A 295 23.06 15.15 -2.85
CA TYR A 295 22.31 14.76 -1.65
C TYR A 295 23.07 13.73 -0.81
N ASN A 296 24.34 13.99 -0.51
CA ASN A 296 25.14 13.22 0.45
C ASN A 296 24.53 13.17 1.87
N LYS A 297 23.52 13.99 2.15
CA LYS A 297 22.74 13.95 3.40
C LYS A 297 21.68 12.85 3.43
N ILE A 298 21.42 12.14 2.32
CA ILE A 298 20.36 11.14 2.22
C ILE A 298 20.95 9.80 1.72
N GLY A 299 22.03 9.35 2.36
CA GLY A 299 22.63 8.03 2.00
C GLY A 299 21.65 6.86 2.09
N GLN A 300 20.65 6.98 2.96
CA GLN A 300 19.60 5.96 3.13
C GLN A 300 18.50 6.00 2.03
N LEU A 301 18.32 7.12 1.31
CA LEU A 301 17.41 7.16 0.17
C LEU A 301 17.80 6.14 -0.90
N LYS A 302 19.10 5.92 -1.09
CA LYS A 302 19.62 4.88 -1.98
C LYS A 302 19.16 3.49 -1.56
N HIS A 303 19.19 3.20 -0.26
CA HIS A 303 18.72 1.91 0.26
C HIS A 303 17.25 1.69 -0.07
N VAL A 304 16.40 2.68 0.18
CA VAL A 304 14.96 2.63 -0.13
C VAL A 304 14.73 2.45 -1.63
N LEU A 305 15.38 3.27 -2.46
CA LEU A 305 15.24 3.18 -3.92
C LEU A 305 15.75 1.83 -4.46
N ASN A 306 16.80 1.28 -3.89
CA ASN A 306 17.32 -0.02 -4.28
C ASN A 306 16.37 -1.16 -3.91
N ILE A 307 15.71 -1.11 -2.76
CA ILE A 307 14.66 -2.08 -2.39
C ILE A 307 13.52 -2.04 -3.41
N ILE A 308 13.05 -0.84 -3.76
CA ILE A 308 11.99 -0.65 -4.76
C ILE A 308 12.44 -1.16 -6.14
N LEU A 309 13.66 -0.82 -6.56
CA LEU A 309 14.23 -1.26 -7.83
C LEU A 309 14.29 -2.78 -7.92
N ILE A 310 14.78 -3.46 -6.87
CA ILE A 310 14.83 -4.93 -6.82
C ILE A 310 13.42 -5.51 -6.89
N THR A 311 12.47 -4.92 -6.19
CA THR A 311 11.08 -5.38 -6.24
C THR A 311 10.48 -5.21 -7.64
N CYS A 312 10.74 -4.09 -8.32
CA CYS A 312 10.32 -3.87 -9.71
C CYS A 312 10.94 -4.91 -10.66
N ILE A 313 12.24 -5.17 -10.52
CA ILE A 313 12.94 -6.19 -11.31
C ILE A 313 12.32 -7.58 -11.05
N PHE A 314 12.08 -7.91 -9.78
CA PHE A 314 11.42 -9.17 -9.40
C PHE A 314 10.05 -9.33 -10.07
N ILE A 315 9.23 -8.27 -10.06
CA ILE A 315 7.92 -8.30 -10.73
C ILE A 315 8.07 -8.55 -12.24
N LEU A 316 8.99 -7.82 -12.90
CA LEU A 316 9.20 -7.97 -14.35
C LEU A 316 9.72 -9.37 -14.73
N LEU A 317 10.62 -9.95 -13.93
CA LEU A 317 11.13 -11.30 -14.17
C LEU A 317 10.06 -12.37 -13.97
N ASN A 318 9.02 -12.09 -13.19
CA ASN A 318 7.95 -13.03 -12.87
C ASN A 318 6.61 -12.66 -13.53
N LEU A 319 6.61 -11.92 -14.64
CA LEU A 319 5.36 -11.57 -15.35
C LEU A 319 4.56 -12.81 -15.81
N HIS A 320 5.24 -13.92 -16.10
CA HIS A 320 4.62 -15.21 -16.46
C HIS A 320 3.84 -15.84 -15.29
N GLN A 321 4.08 -15.40 -14.04
CA GLN A 321 3.32 -15.77 -12.85
C GLN A 321 2.48 -14.57 -12.39
N SER A 322 1.34 -14.40 -13.00
CA SER A 322 0.48 -13.23 -12.79
C SER A 322 0.10 -13.00 -11.33
N GLU A 323 -0.19 -14.06 -10.59
CA GLU A 323 -0.54 -13.96 -9.16
C GLU A 323 0.63 -13.39 -8.34
N LEU A 324 1.84 -13.92 -8.55
CA LEU A 324 3.03 -13.48 -7.83
C LEU A 324 3.38 -12.03 -8.18
N SER A 325 3.40 -11.70 -9.47
CA SER A 325 3.68 -10.35 -9.96
C SER A 325 2.68 -9.32 -9.42
N ASN A 326 1.38 -9.63 -9.44
CA ASN A 326 0.35 -8.79 -8.88
C ASN A 326 0.52 -8.58 -7.38
N ARG A 327 0.82 -9.64 -6.61
CA ARG A 327 1.04 -9.54 -5.16
C ARG A 327 2.18 -8.59 -4.81
N PHE A 328 3.31 -8.66 -5.51
CA PHE A 328 4.42 -7.76 -5.27
C PHE A 328 4.15 -6.33 -5.77
N TYR A 329 3.39 -6.19 -6.85
CA TYR A 329 2.94 -4.89 -7.33
C TYR A 329 2.12 -4.13 -6.28
N PHE A 330 1.25 -4.80 -5.52
CA PHE A 330 0.47 -4.18 -4.45
C PHE A 330 1.32 -3.61 -3.32
N TYR A 331 2.52 -4.11 -3.09
CA TYR A 331 3.46 -3.52 -2.14
C TYR A 331 4.09 -2.22 -2.64
N ILE A 332 4.31 -2.12 -3.94
CA ILE A 332 4.91 -0.92 -4.56
C ILE A 332 3.87 0.17 -4.77
N LEU A 333 2.64 -0.21 -5.04
CA LEU A 333 1.57 0.71 -5.40
C LEU A 333 1.41 1.88 -4.40
N PRO A 334 1.37 1.67 -3.07
CA PRO A 334 1.27 2.76 -2.11
C PRO A 334 2.50 3.68 -2.09
N PHE A 335 3.59 3.28 -2.74
CA PHE A 335 4.78 4.12 -2.88
C PHE A 335 4.67 5.11 -4.05
N PHE A 336 3.72 4.92 -4.95
CA PHE A 336 3.54 5.77 -6.13
C PHE A 336 3.43 7.27 -5.82
N PRO A 337 2.66 7.74 -4.81
CA PRO A 337 2.62 9.15 -4.44
C PRO A 337 3.96 9.74 -4.01
N PHE A 338 4.89 8.92 -3.53
CA PHE A 338 6.24 9.37 -3.16
C PHE A 338 7.11 9.71 -4.38
N LEU A 339 6.79 9.19 -5.57
CA LEU A 339 7.45 9.62 -6.79
C LEU A 339 7.21 11.11 -7.07
N TYR A 340 5.99 11.58 -6.86
CA TYR A 340 5.68 13.01 -6.96
C TYR A 340 6.53 13.83 -5.97
N ILE A 341 6.67 13.36 -4.73
CA ILE A 341 7.53 14.02 -3.73
C ILE A 341 8.98 14.04 -4.20
N LEU A 342 9.52 12.92 -4.67
CA LEU A 342 10.90 12.83 -5.15
C LEU A 342 11.15 13.78 -6.33
N ILE A 343 10.22 13.86 -7.28
CA ILE A 343 10.31 14.78 -8.40
C ILE A 343 10.26 16.25 -7.91
N SER A 344 9.42 16.54 -6.92
CA SER A 344 9.25 17.88 -6.37
C SER A 344 10.49 18.41 -5.63
N LEU A 345 11.30 17.52 -5.07
CA LEU A 345 12.57 17.91 -4.44
C LEU A 345 13.57 18.52 -5.43
N LYS A 346 13.45 18.21 -6.72
CA LYS A 346 14.36 18.71 -7.76
C LYS A 346 13.86 19.94 -8.50
N TYR A 347 12.55 20.07 -8.70
CA TYR A 347 11.96 21.07 -9.61
C TYR A 347 11.10 22.08 -8.85
N SER A 348 11.56 23.32 -8.77
CA SER A 348 10.83 24.43 -8.09
C SER A 348 9.51 24.82 -8.78
N ARG A 349 9.38 24.56 -10.10
CA ARG A 349 8.16 24.83 -10.88
C ARG A 349 6.99 23.88 -10.61
N ILE A 350 7.19 22.88 -9.76
CA ILE A 350 6.13 21.92 -9.41
C ILE A 350 4.93 22.58 -8.73
N LYS A 351 5.10 23.77 -8.17
CA LYS A 351 3.99 24.51 -7.58
C LYS A 351 2.82 24.71 -8.55
N GLU A 352 3.10 25.05 -9.80
CA GLU A 352 2.09 25.29 -10.84
C GLU A 352 1.37 24.01 -11.25
N ILE A 353 2.13 22.90 -11.32
CA ILE A 353 1.60 21.58 -11.67
C ILE A 353 0.84 20.94 -10.51
N SER A 354 1.14 21.33 -9.25
CA SER A 354 0.51 20.77 -8.06
C SER A 354 -1.01 20.94 -8.06
N HIS A 355 -1.51 22.11 -8.47
CA HIS A 355 -2.95 22.33 -8.58
C HIS A 355 -3.60 21.42 -9.61
N LEU A 356 -2.98 21.33 -10.78
CA LEU A 356 -3.48 20.47 -11.85
C LEU A 356 -3.56 19.00 -11.37
N ILE A 357 -2.49 18.50 -10.75
CA ILE A 357 -2.44 17.13 -10.21
C ILE A 357 -3.54 16.92 -9.16
N PHE A 358 -3.71 17.89 -8.25
CA PHE A 358 -4.78 17.84 -7.24
C PHE A 358 -6.15 17.70 -7.88
N PHE A 359 -6.53 18.64 -8.77
CA PHE A 359 -7.86 18.64 -9.38
C PHE A 359 -8.10 17.43 -10.27
N VAL A 360 -7.11 17.02 -11.07
CA VAL A 360 -7.21 15.82 -11.90
C VAL A 360 -7.41 14.57 -11.03
N THR A 361 -6.71 14.46 -9.90
CA THR A 361 -6.84 13.30 -9.01
C THR A 361 -8.24 13.23 -8.37
N ILE A 362 -8.73 14.35 -7.82
CA ILE A 362 -10.09 14.40 -7.23
C ILE A 362 -11.14 14.12 -8.29
N PHE A 363 -11.02 14.72 -9.47
CA PHE A 363 -11.96 14.52 -10.57
C PHE A 363 -11.96 13.06 -11.07
N SER A 364 -10.79 12.47 -11.23
CA SER A 364 -10.67 11.04 -11.61
C SER A 364 -11.32 10.11 -10.61
N TRP A 365 -11.19 10.41 -9.31
CA TRP A 365 -11.81 9.61 -8.25
C TRP A 365 -13.34 9.78 -8.24
N VAL A 366 -13.85 11.01 -8.43
CA VAL A 366 -15.29 11.27 -8.55
C VAL A 366 -15.88 10.54 -9.76
N LEU A 367 -15.20 10.60 -10.92
CA LEU A 367 -15.61 9.84 -12.10
C LEU A 367 -15.58 8.33 -11.88
N TYR A 368 -14.53 7.83 -11.21
CA TYR A 368 -14.45 6.41 -10.86
C TYR A 368 -15.64 5.97 -10.01
N LEU A 369 -16.02 6.73 -8.99
CA LEU A 369 -17.19 6.43 -8.16
C LEU A 369 -18.52 6.56 -8.95
N TYR A 370 -18.61 7.53 -9.84
CA TYR A 370 -19.81 7.71 -10.66
C TYR A 370 -20.04 6.52 -11.61
N TYR A 371 -18.98 6.04 -12.27
CA TYR A 371 -19.07 4.88 -13.15
C TYR A 371 -19.14 3.55 -12.39
N GLY A 372 -18.52 3.47 -11.21
CA GLY A 372 -18.49 2.30 -10.32
C GLY A 372 -19.58 2.33 -9.24
N VAL A 373 -20.68 3.06 -9.44
CA VAL A 373 -21.79 3.19 -8.46
C VAL A 373 -22.30 1.84 -8.00
N TRP A 374 -22.32 0.85 -8.88
CA TRP A 374 -22.79 -0.52 -8.59
C TRP A 374 -21.85 -1.29 -7.65
N ASP A 375 -20.58 -0.92 -7.60
CA ASP A 375 -19.58 -1.51 -6.71
C ASP A 375 -19.71 -0.96 -5.28
N TYR A 376 -20.47 0.10 -5.10
CA TYR A 376 -20.74 0.76 -3.84
C TYR A 376 -22.25 0.93 -3.70
N ASN A 377 -22.82 0.51 -2.58
CA ASN A 377 -24.22 0.80 -2.26
C ASN A 377 -24.41 2.31 -1.99
N LEU A 378 -24.03 3.11 -2.97
CA LEU A 378 -24.10 4.56 -2.94
C LEU A 378 -25.21 4.98 -3.92
N PRO A 379 -26.31 5.58 -3.47
CA PRO A 379 -27.19 6.28 -4.38
C PRO A 379 -26.40 7.40 -5.08
N VAL A 380 -26.74 7.70 -6.34
CA VAL A 380 -26.02 8.72 -7.15
C VAL A 380 -25.82 10.04 -6.38
N LEU A 381 -26.81 10.44 -5.58
CA LEU A 381 -26.72 11.61 -4.71
C LEU A 381 -25.76 11.41 -3.53
N GLY A 382 -25.57 10.19 -3.04
CA GLY A 382 -24.63 9.85 -1.96
C GLY A 382 -23.17 10.02 -2.38
N VAL A 383 -22.86 9.92 -3.69
CA VAL A 383 -21.53 10.23 -4.22
C VAL A 383 -21.17 11.70 -3.96
N PHE A 384 -22.17 12.60 -4.01
CA PHE A 384 -21.95 14.04 -3.85
C PHE A 384 -22.21 14.54 -2.43
N SER A 385 -23.01 13.82 -1.64
CA SER A 385 -23.35 14.22 -0.29
C SER A 385 -23.66 13.03 0.62
N PRO A 386 -22.75 12.70 1.56
CA PRO A 386 -22.95 11.60 2.51
C PRO A 386 -24.17 11.78 3.40
N ILE A 387 -24.69 12.98 3.59
CA ILE A 387 -25.89 13.25 4.37
C ILE A 387 -27.10 12.50 3.79
N PHE A 388 -27.15 12.31 2.47
CA PHE A 388 -28.21 11.56 1.83
C PHE A 388 -28.12 10.04 2.08
N LEU A 389 -26.96 9.51 2.53
CA LEU A 389 -26.80 8.12 2.94
C LEU A 389 -27.46 7.83 4.30
N TYR A 390 -27.64 8.85 5.14
CA TYR A 390 -28.27 8.70 6.45
C TYR A 390 -29.75 9.07 6.47
N LEU A 391 -30.25 9.66 5.38
CA LEU A 391 -31.66 10.04 5.23
C LEU A 391 -32.47 9.01 4.44
N MET A 392 -31.84 7.99 3.89
CA MET A 392 -32.44 6.82 3.26
C MET A 392 -32.39 5.59 4.19
#